data_68b23d576c73daf61d24f218847e4f7b
#
_entry.id   68b23d576c73daf61d24f218847e4f7b
#
_cell.length_a   1.000
_cell.length_b   1.000
_cell.length_c   1.000
_cell.angle_alpha   90.00
_cell.angle_beta   90.00
_cell.angle_gamma   90.00
#
_symmetry.space_group_name_H-M   'P 1'
#
loop_
_entity.id
_entity.type
_entity.pdbx_description
1 polymer ?
#
loop_
_entity_poly.entity_id
_entity_poly.type
_entity_poly.pdbx_seq_one_letter_code
_entity_poly.pdbx_strand_id
1 'polypeptide(L)'
;RVEGPEAEAFLNHVCGADMSVPVGKIVYAQLLNTRGGIEADVTVTRLSETCYLVVTPAATRAADQTWLQRHVGDRRVVITDVTAGEGVLAVMGPNARKIMQAVSPDDFSNDANPFGTAQDIEIGLGTARVHRVSYVGELGWEIYISADQAGHAFETLWEAGQEHGLTLCGMH
;
A
#
# COMPACT_ATOMS: atom_id res chain seq x y z
N ARG A 1 5.95 5.21 -7.27
CA ARG A 1 6.13 6.30 -6.30
C ARG A 1 6.02 7.64 -7.00
N VAL A 2 5.53 8.62 -6.26
CA VAL A 2 5.42 10.03 -6.65
C VAL A 2 6.25 10.82 -5.65
N GLU A 3 7.33 11.46 -6.13
CA GLU A 3 8.35 12.08 -5.27
C GLU A 3 8.68 13.48 -5.76
N GLY A 4 8.87 14.40 -4.84
CA GLY A 4 9.31 15.76 -5.13
C GLY A 4 8.62 16.80 -4.24
N PRO A 5 9.16 18.01 -4.20
CA PRO A 5 8.64 19.07 -3.34
C PRO A 5 7.19 19.50 -3.69
N GLU A 6 6.70 19.16 -4.88
CA GLU A 6 5.33 19.46 -5.30
C GLU A 6 4.46 18.18 -5.44
N ALA A 7 4.89 17.03 -4.86
CA ALA A 7 4.15 15.77 -4.94
C ALA A 7 2.75 15.88 -4.31
N GLU A 8 2.61 16.53 -3.14
CA GLU A 8 1.32 16.77 -2.50
C GLU A 8 0.39 17.60 -3.41
N ALA A 9 0.88 18.72 -3.90
CA ALA A 9 0.08 19.60 -4.78
C ALA A 9 -0.30 18.91 -6.10
N PHE A 10 0.59 18.09 -6.65
CA PHE A 10 0.31 17.28 -7.82
C PHE A 10 -0.79 16.26 -7.55
N LEU A 11 -0.68 15.49 -6.48
CA LEU A 11 -1.69 14.48 -6.14
C LEU A 11 -3.03 15.10 -5.78
N ASN A 12 -3.06 16.24 -5.09
CA ASN A 12 -4.29 17.02 -4.86
C ASN A 12 -4.93 17.54 -6.15
N HIS A 13 -4.15 17.73 -7.20
CA HIS A 13 -4.67 18.14 -8.52
C HIS A 13 -5.34 16.98 -9.27
N VAL A 14 -4.83 15.75 -9.13
CA VAL A 14 -5.28 14.61 -9.94
C VAL A 14 -6.20 13.64 -9.19
N CYS A 15 -6.22 13.67 -7.86
CA CYS A 15 -7.05 12.82 -7.02
C CYS A 15 -8.32 13.54 -6.55
N GLY A 16 -9.39 12.79 -6.41
CA GLY A 16 -10.67 13.28 -5.86
C GLY A 16 -10.72 13.32 -4.32
N ALA A 17 -9.57 13.26 -3.63
CA ALA A 17 -9.46 13.30 -2.19
C ALA A 17 -8.28 14.17 -1.76
N ASP A 18 -8.30 14.67 -0.51
CA ASP A 18 -7.21 15.47 0.04
C ASP A 18 -5.99 14.58 0.38
N MET A 19 -4.84 14.94 -0.17
CA MET A 19 -3.55 14.29 0.05
C MET A 19 -2.68 15.00 1.10
N SER A 20 -3.16 16.11 1.68
CA SER A 20 -2.51 16.86 2.75
C SER A 20 -2.74 16.16 4.10
N VAL A 21 -2.29 14.93 4.20
CA VAL A 21 -2.48 14.04 5.35
C VAL A 21 -1.16 13.78 6.06
N PRO A 22 -1.14 13.34 7.33
CA PRO A 22 0.08 12.96 8.02
C PRO A 22 0.86 11.84 7.31
N VAL A 23 2.19 11.80 7.50
CA VAL A 23 3.04 10.68 7.08
C VAL A 23 2.52 9.38 7.70
N GLY A 24 2.51 8.30 6.92
CA GLY A 24 1.92 7.01 7.30
C GLY A 24 0.41 6.90 7.06
N LYS A 25 -0.28 7.97 6.68
CA LYS A 25 -1.73 7.90 6.35
C LYS A 25 -1.94 7.34 4.95
N ILE A 26 -2.95 6.48 4.83
CA ILE A 26 -3.44 5.91 3.57
C ILE A 26 -4.76 6.59 3.22
N VAL A 27 -4.87 7.05 1.98
CA VAL A 27 -6.08 7.66 1.41
C VAL A 27 -6.55 6.80 0.25
N TYR A 28 -7.80 6.35 0.31
CA TYR A 28 -8.48 5.78 -0.86
C TYR A 28 -9.01 6.93 -1.73
N ALA A 29 -8.69 6.92 -2.99
CA ALA A 29 -9.03 8.01 -3.91
C ALA A 29 -9.28 7.51 -5.34
N GLN A 30 -9.89 8.36 -6.14
CA GLN A 30 -10.03 8.17 -7.59
C GLN A 30 -9.17 9.21 -8.31
N LEU A 31 -8.47 8.78 -9.36
CA LEU A 31 -7.93 9.69 -10.36
C LEU A 31 -9.09 10.17 -11.26
N LEU A 32 -9.24 11.47 -11.39
CA LEU A 32 -10.37 12.07 -12.08
C LEU A 32 -9.95 12.83 -13.33
N ASN A 33 -10.67 12.65 -14.42
CA ASN A 33 -10.49 13.45 -15.62
C ASN A 33 -11.25 14.80 -15.53
N THR A 34 -11.04 15.67 -16.53
CA THR A 34 -11.62 17.02 -16.58
C THR A 34 -13.16 17.05 -16.68
N ARG A 35 -13.80 15.90 -16.90
CA ARG A 35 -15.26 15.75 -16.94
C ARG A 35 -15.82 15.14 -15.66
N GLY A 36 -14.96 14.89 -14.64
CA GLY A 36 -15.32 14.22 -13.40
C GLY A 36 -15.47 12.71 -13.53
N GLY A 37 -15.06 12.11 -14.66
CA GLY A 37 -15.04 10.66 -14.83
C GLY A 37 -13.84 10.05 -14.11
N ILE A 38 -14.02 8.80 -13.63
CA ILE A 38 -12.99 8.04 -12.95
C ILE A 38 -12.06 7.42 -14.00
N GLU A 39 -10.77 7.71 -13.89
CA GLU A 39 -9.71 7.10 -14.69
C GLU A 39 -9.11 5.87 -13.98
N ALA A 40 -8.93 5.95 -12.67
CA ALA A 40 -8.46 4.83 -11.84
C ALA A 40 -8.94 4.96 -10.41
N ASP A 41 -9.12 3.81 -9.75
CA ASP A 41 -9.23 3.68 -8.31
C ASP A 41 -7.85 3.38 -7.72
N VAL A 42 -7.45 4.13 -6.71
CA VAL A 42 -6.11 4.04 -6.13
C VAL A 42 -6.13 4.12 -4.60
N THR A 43 -5.12 3.55 -3.97
CA THR A 43 -4.74 3.92 -2.62
C THR A 43 -3.45 4.72 -2.66
N VAL A 44 -3.41 5.81 -1.92
CA VAL A 44 -2.26 6.72 -1.83
C VAL A 44 -1.78 6.76 -0.40
N THR A 45 -0.52 6.38 -0.18
CA THR A 45 0.11 6.39 1.14
C THR A 45 1.16 7.48 1.18
N ARG A 46 1.10 8.38 2.14
CA ARG A 46 2.15 9.36 2.36
C ARG A 46 3.33 8.70 3.08
N LEU A 47 4.45 8.50 2.38
CA LEU A 47 5.64 7.85 2.92
C LEU A 47 6.58 8.83 3.64
N SER A 48 6.62 10.08 3.17
CA SER A 48 7.39 11.16 3.78
C SER A 48 6.77 12.50 3.40
N GLU A 49 7.37 13.60 3.83
CA GLU A 49 6.92 14.96 3.49
C GLU A 49 6.79 15.18 1.97
N THR A 50 7.63 14.51 1.18
CA THR A 50 7.72 14.71 -0.28
C THR A 50 7.58 13.43 -1.09
N CYS A 51 7.16 12.31 -0.48
CA CYS A 51 7.09 11.02 -1.16
C CYS A 51 5.76 10.31 -0.86
N TYR A 52 5.11 9.84 -1.90
CA TYR A 52 3.86 9.08 -1.85
C TYR A 52 3.98 7.78 -2.63
N LEU A 53 3.37 6.72 -2.10
CA LEU A 53 3.15 5.47 -2.82
C LEU A 53 1.72 5.46 -3.36
N VAL A 54 1.58 5.35 -4.67
CA VAL A 54 0.28 5.18 -5.34
C VAL A 54 0.17 3.74 -5.80
N VAL A 55 -0.84 3.04 -5.31
CA VAL A 55 -1.16 1.66 -5.69
C VAL A 55 -2.36 1.67 -6.60
N THR A 56 -2.21 1.06 -7.77
CA THR A 56 -3.24 0.94 -8.81
C THR A 56 -3.45 -0.52 -9.20
N PRO A 57 -4.57 -0.88 -9.84
CA PRO A 57 -4.76 -2.24 -10.32
C PRO A 57 -3.69 -2.66 -11.34
N ALA A 58 -3.18 -3.89 -11.22
CA ALA A 58 -2.12 -4.39 -12.10
C ALA A 58 -2.50 -4.34 -13.59
N ALA A 59 -3.77 -4.57 -13.91
CA ALA A 59 -4.28 -4.58 -15.27
C ALA A 59 -4.20 -3.20 -15.97
N THR A 60 -4.27 -2.11 -15.22
CA THR A 60 -4.28 -0.73 -15.74
C THR A 60 -2.96 0.01 -15.53
N ARG A 61 -1.93 -0.65 -14.92
CA ARG A 61 -0.64 -0.08 -14.55
C ARG A 61 -0.03 0.87 -15.59
N ALA A 62 0.08 0.44 -16.84
CA ALA A 62 0.68 1.25 -17.90
C ALA A 62 -0.15 2.47 -18.28
N ALA A 63 -1.48 2.32 -18.29
CA ALA A 63 -2.43 3.40 -18.57
C ALA A 63 -2.38 4.44 -17.44
N ASP A 64 -2.45 3.99 -16.20
CA ASP A 64 -2.45 4.86 -15.00
C ASP A 64 -1.14 5.63 -14.87
N GLN A 65 0.01 4.96 -15.09
CA GLN A 65 1.31 5.62 -15.10
C GLN A 65 1.38 6.69 -16.21
N THR A 66 0.94 6.36 -17.41
CA THR A 66 0.93 7.29 -18.54
C THR A 66 0.01 8.49 -18.25
N TRP A 67 -1.14 8.22 -17.65
CA TRP A 67 -2.09 9.26 -17.28
C TRP A 67 -1.47 10.22 -16.25
N LEU A 68 -0.89 9.71 -15.18
CA LEU A 68 -0.19 10.51 -14.17
C LEU A 68 0.94 11.35 -14.79
N GLN A 69 1.80 10.74 -15.61
CA GLN A 69 2.92 11.42 -16.27
C GLN A 69 2.46 12.60 -17.15
N ARG A 70 1.33 12.47 -17.85
CA ARG A 70 0.77 13.54 -18.68
C ARG A 70 0.30 14.75 -17.88
N HIS A 71 -0.03 14.57 -16.60
CA HIS A 71 -0.57 15.62 -15.73
C HIS A 71 0.48 16.26 -14.82
N VAL A 72 1.73 15.83 -14.87
CA VAL A 72 2.82 16.44 -14.09
C VAL A 72 3.00 17.92 -14.47
N GLY A 73 2.99 18.23 -15.78
CA GLY A 73 3.27 19.58 -16.27
C GLY A 73 4.69 20.03 -15.87
N ASP A 74 4.79 21.29 -15.43
CA ASP A 74 6.07 21.90 -15.01
C ASP A 74 6.39 21.66 -13.51
N ARG A 75 5.61 20.82 -12.82
CA ARG A 75 5.80 20.54 -11.40
C ARG A 75 7.08 19.74 -11.16
N ARG A 76 7.77 20.04 -10.08
CA ARG A 76 8.98 19.32 -9.63
C ARG A 76 8.60 18.00 -8.95
N VAL A 77 8.15 17.06 -9.77
CA VAL A 77 7.67 15.74 -9.37
C VAL A 77 8.29 14.68 -10.28
N VAL A 78 8.76 13.60 -9.69
CA VAL A 78 9.23 12.39 -10.38
C VAL A 78 8.27 11.25 -10.08
N ILE A 79 7.84 10.56 -11.12
CA ILE A 79 6.99 9.36 -11.02
C ILE A 79 7.81 8.15 -11.41
N THR A 80 8.04 7.26 -10.45
CA THR A 80 8.82 6.03 -10.65
C THR A 80 7.92 4.81 -10.44
N ASP A 81 7.90 3.93 -11.43
CA ASP A 81 7.29 2.61 -11.28
C ASP A 81 8.22 1.71 -10.46
N VAL A 82 7.77 1.33 -9.28
CA VAL A 82 8.52 0.48 -8.34
C VAL A 82 7.93 -0.94 -8.22
N THR A 83 6.95 -1.28 -9.05
CA THR A 83 6.18 -2.52 -8.96
C THR A 83 7.07 -3.78 -8.93
N ALA A 84 8.15 -3.81 -9.72
CA ALA A 84 9.03 -4.97 -9.78
C ALA A 84 9.98 -5.07 -8.56
N GLY A 85 10.09 -4.04 -7.77
CA GLY A 85 10.96 -4.00 -6.59
C GLY A 85 10.30 -4.49 -5.30
N GLU A 86 8.98 -4.63 -5.29
CA GLU A 86 8.21 -4.99 -4.10
C GLU A 86 7.26 -6.17 -4.38
N GLY A 87 7.23 -7.16 -3.47
CA GLY A 87 6.17 -8.15 -3.37
C GLY A 87 5.08 -7.66 -2.43
N VAL A 88 3.82 -8.04 -2.69
CA VAL A 88 2.69 -7.71 -1.80
C VAL A 88 2.03 -9.01 -1.36
N LEU A 89 1.97 -9.21 -0.03
CA LEU A 89 1.25 -10.32 0.59
C LEU A 89 0.09 -9.74 1.40
N ALA A 90 -1.10 -10.32 1.23
CA ALA A 90 -2.28 -9.91 2.00
C ALA A 90 -2.62 -10.97 3.05
N VAL A 91 -2.70 -10.57 4.33
CA VAL A 91 -3.15 -11.41 5.43
C VAL A 91 -4.46 -10.83 5.94
N MET A 92 -5.57 -11.51 5.68
CA MET A 92 -6.91 -11.01 6.00
C MET A 92 -7.75 -12.10 6.66
N GLY A 93 -8.68 -11.67 7.52
CA GLY A 93 -9.56 -12.56 8.26
C GLY A 93 -9.53 -12.34 9.77
N PRO A 94 -10.42 -12.98 10.54
CA PRO A 94 -10.57 -12.73 11.98
C PRO A 94 -9.31 -13.07 12.80
N ASN A 95 -8.45 -13.96 12.31
CA ASN A 95 -7.21 -14.34 12.97
C ASN A 95 -5.97 -13.61 12.42
N ALA A 96 -6.12 -12.70 11.45
CA ALA A 96 -4.98 -12.01 10.81
C ALA A 96 -4.04 -11.35 11.83
N ARG A 97 -4.59 -10.70 12.88
CA ARG A 97 -3.78 -10.09 13.94
C ARG A 97 -2.91 -11.08 14.70
N LYS A 98 -3.43 -12.27 14.98
CA LYS A 98 -2.68 -13.31 15.70
C LYS A 98 -1.48 -13.76 14.85
N ILE A 99 -1.68 -13.91 13.56
CA ILE A 99 -0.62 -14.27 12.61
C ILE A 99 0.43 -13.17 12.54
N MET A 100 0.02 -11.92 12.35
CA MET A 100 0.94 -10.79 12.28
C MET A 100 1.75 -10.64 13.58
N GLN A 101 1.11 -10.80 14.74
CA GLN A 101 1.78 -10.72 16.03
C GLN A 101 2.74 -11.90 16.29
N ALA A 102 2.51 -13.05 15.66
CA ALA A 102 3.40 -14.21 15.77
C ALA A 102 4.69 -14.08 14.94
N VAL A 103 4.67 -13.27 13.86
CA VAL A 103 5.80 -13.13 12.93
C VAL A 103 6.59 -11.85 13.09
N SER A 104 6.11 -10.94 13.95
CA SER A 104 6.72 -9.62 14.15
C SER A 104 6.70 -9.24 15.63
N PRO A 105 7.74 -8.56 16.14
CA PRO A 105 7.76 -8.01 17.50
C PRO A 105 6.91 -6.73 17.62
N ASP A 106 6.48 -6.15 16.49
CA ASP A 106 5.73 -4.90 16.47
C ASP A 106 4.28 -5.06 16.99
N ASP A 107 3.69 -3.97 17.47
CA ASP A 107 2.32 -3.97 17.99
C ASP A 107 1.29 -3.75 16.86
N PHE A 108 0.42 -4.76 16.66
CA PHE A 108 -0.69 -4.73 15.72
C PHE A 108 -2.04 -4.41 16.38
N SER A 109 -2.05 -3.82 17.57
CA SER A 109 -3.28 -3.32 18.19
C SER A 109 -3.95 -2.23 17.34
N ASN A 110 -5.21 -1.91 17.62
CA ASN A 110 -5.89 -0.82 16.92
C ASN A 110 -5.30 0.55 17.24
N ASP A 111 -4.71 0.70 18.43
CA ASP A 111 -4.10 1.95 18.88
C ASP A 111 -2.75 2.20 18.22
N ALA A 112 -1.90 1.17 18.14
CA ALA A 112 -0.60 1.25 17.52
C ALA A 112 -0.66 1.24 15.99
N ASN A 113 -1.62 0.50 15.43
CA ASN A 113 -1.80 0.37 13.98
C ASN A 113 -3.26 0.61 13.57
N PRO A 114 -3.74 1.86 13.57
CA PRO A 114 -5.12 2.21 13.21
C PRO A 114 -5.44 1.90 11.74
N PHE A 115 -6.72 1.67 11.44
CA PHE A 115 -7.17 1.49 10.06
C PHE A 115 -6.84 2.71 9.17
N GLY A 116 -6.37 2.45 7.96
CA GLY A 116 -5.95 3.48 7.00
C GLY A 116 -4.60 4.09 7.34
N THR A 117 -3.73 3.33 8.00
CA THR A 117 -2.33 3.73 8.26
C THR A 117 -1.35 2.68 7.75
N ALA A 118 -0.14 3.16 7.46
CA ALA A 118 1.02 2.36 7.10
C ALA A 118 2.13 2.55 8.13
N GLN A 119 2.86 1.48 8.41
CA GLN A 119 4.06 1.50 9.23
C GLN A 119 5.07 0.49 8.72
N ASP A 120 6.34 0.75 8.97
CA ASP A 120 7.39 -0.23 8.74
C ASP A 120 7.49 -1.16 9.97
N ILE A 121 7.67 -2.45 9.70
CA ILE A 121 7.75 -3.52 10.71
C ILE A 121 8.94 -4.43 10.46
N GLU A 122 9.34 -5.17 11.48
CA GLU A 122 10.20 -6.34 11.33
C GLU A 122 9.35 -7.58 11.03
N ILE A 123 9.75 -8.39 10.06
CA ILE A 123 9.11 -9.67 9.73
C ILE A 123 10.16 -10.71 9.36
N GLY A 124 10.20 -11.82 10.11
CA GLY A 124 11.23 -12.83 9.92
C GLY A 124 12.63 -12.23 10.07
N LEU A 125 13.44 -12.30 9.01
CA LEU A 125 14.81 -11.75 8.97
C LEU A 125 14.89 -10.41 8.23
N GLY A 126 13.77 -9.79 7.92
CA GLY A 126 13.72 -8.56 7.12
C GLY A 126 12.78 -7.50 7.67
N THR A 127 12.62 -6.45 6.88
CA THR A 127 11.67 -5.37 7.16
C THR A 127 10.65 -5.27 6.04
N ALA A 128 9.43 -4.92 6.40
CA ALA A 128 8.34 -4.71 5.46
C ALA A 128 7.55 -3.46 5.85
N ARG A 129 6.84 -2.87 4.91
CA ARG A 129 5.80 -1.89 5.20
C ARG A 129 4.46 -2.58 5.20
N VAL A 130 3.70 -2.41 6.28
CA VAL A 130 2.34 -2.91 6.38
C VAL A 130 1.34 -1.78 6.22
N HIS A 131 0.32 -2.02 5.43
CA HIS A 131 -0.85 -1.17 5.27
C HIS A 131 -2.02 -1.80 5.99
N ARG A 132 -2.57 -1.11 7.02
CA ARG A 132 -3.79 -1.53 7.68
C ARG A 132 -5.00 -1.16 6.83
N VAL A 133 -5.28 -1.99 5.86
CA VAL A 133 -6.39 -1.87 4.90
C VAL A 133 -7.09 -3.20 4.75
N SER A 134 -8.27 -3.18 4.14
CA SER A 134 -9.00 -4.40 3.82
C SER A 134 -9.66 -4.26 2.45
N TYR A 135 -9.36 -5.18 1.56
CA TYR A 135 -10.06 -5.30 0.29
C TYR A 135 -11.33 -6.14 0.43
N VAL A 136 -11.30 -7.13 1.31
CA VAL A 136 -12.39 -8.11 1.49
C VAL A 136 -13.35 -7.76 2.63
N GLY A 137 -13.13 -6.64 3.32
CA GLY A 137 -13.96 -6.19 4.45
C GLY A 137 -13.63 -6.85 5.80
N GLU A 138 -12.64 -7.75 5.83
CA GLU A 138 -12.16 -8.40 7.06
C GLU A 138 -10.99 -7.63 7.69
N LEU A 139 -10.70 -7.94 8.95
CA LEU A 139 -9.46 -7.49 9.60
C LEU A 139 -8.25 -7.93 8.78
N GLY A 140 -7.33 -7.01 8.46
CA GLY A 140 -6.18 -7.41 7.67
C GLY A 140 -5.11 -6.35 7.45
N TRP A 141 -4.05 -6.81 6.82
CA TRP A 141 -2.90 -6.03 6.39
C TRP A 141 -2.44 -6.46 5.00
N GLU A 142 -2.04 -5.49 4.20
CA GLU A 142 -1.19 -5.71 3.03
C GLU A 142 0.25 -5.46 3.44
N ILE A 143 1.12 -6.41 3.13
CA ILE A 143 2.53 -6.43 3.49
C ILE A 143 3.34 -6.16 2.24
N TYR A 144 3.97 -5.00 2.16
CA TYR A 144 4.85 -4.57 1.08
C TYR A 144 6.29 -4.86 1.48
N ILE A 145 6.93 -5.75 0.77
CA ILE A 145 8.27 -6.23 1.09
C ILE A 145 9.14 -6.25 -0.16
N SER A 146 10.44 -6.07 -0.01
CA SER A 146 11.40 -6.21 -1.11
C SER A 146 11.22 -7.54 -1.83
N ALA A 147 11.21 -7.53 -3.16
CA ALA A 147 10.88 -8.69 -3.98
C ALA A 147 11.77 -9.90 -3.72
N ASP A 148 13.05 -9.68 -3.36
CA ASP A 148 14.01 -10.73 -2.99
C ASP A 148 13.71 -11.39 -1.64
N GLN A 149 12.98 -10.72 -0.75
CA GLN A 149 12.58 -11.23 0.56
C GLN A 149 11.14 -11.78 0.61
N ALA A 150 10.36 -11.58 -0.46
CA ALA A 150 8.94 -11.95 -0.48
C ALA A 150 8.71 -13.45 -0.24
N GLY A 151 9.59 -14.31 -0.75
CA GLY A 151 9.51 -15.77 -0.53
C GLY A 151 9.69 -16.12 0.95
N HIS A 152 10.71 -15.56 1.60
CA HIS A 152 10.95 -15.79 3.03
C HIS A 152 9.81 -15.27 3.90
N ALA A 153 9.29 -14.08 3.61
CA ALA A 153 8.15 -13.53 4.35
C ALA A 153 6.88 -14.40 4.17
N PHE A 154 6.66 -14.92 2.96
CA PHE A 154 5.55 -15.84 2.71
C PHE A 154 5.67 -17.12 3.54
N GLU A 155 6.85 -17.75 3.57
CA GLU A 155 7.10 -18.96 4.36
C GLU A 155 6.90 -18.69 5.86
N THR A 156 7.45 -17.60 6.37
CA THR A 156 7.29 -17.17 7.77
C THR A 156 5.82 -17.01 8.16
N LEU A 157 5.02 -16.31 7.32
CA LEU A 157 3.59 -16.14 7.53
C LEU A 157 2.84 -17.46 7.42
N TRP A 158 3.20 -18.30 6.46
CA TRP A 158 2.56 -19.60 6.24
C TRP A 158 2.77 -20.53 7.44
N GLU A 159 3.98 -20.65 7.95
CA GLU A 159 4.30 -21.47 9.10
C GLU A 159 3.54 -21.01 10.36
N ALA A 160 3.64 -19.71 10.69
CA ALA A 160 2.93 -19.15 11.86
C ALA A 160 1.41 -19.22 11.71
N GLY A 161 0.90 -19.15 10.48
CA GLY A 161 -0.53 -19.15 10.19
C GLY A 161 -1.22 -20.51 10.36
N GLN A 162 -0.49 -21.61 10.35
CA GLN A 162 -1.08 -22.96 10.44
C GLN A 162 -1.91 -23.17 11.70
N GLU A 163 -1.41 -22.73 12.85
CA GLU A 163 -2.13 -22.83 14.13
C GLU A 163 -3.38 -21.96 14.17
N HIS A 164 -3.49 -20.98 13.27
CA HIS A 164 -4.59 -20.03 13.22
C HIS A 164 -5.56 -20.27 12.05
N GLY A 165 -5.38 -21.40 11.35
CA GLY A 165 -6.25 -21.79 10.23
C GLY A 165 -6.02 -20.96 8.96
N LEU A 166 -4.79 -20.49 8.74
CA LEU A 166 -4.43 -19.79 7.51
C LEU A 166 -4.63 -20.71 6.30
N THR A 167 -5.28 -20.18 5.28
CA THR A 167 -5.44 -20.85 3.99
C THR A 167 -4.97 -19.95 2.88
N LEU A 168 -4.42 -20.54 1.83
CA LEU A 168 -4.03 -19.79 0.63
C LEU A 168 -5.29 -19.48 -0.18
N CYS A 169 -5.44 -18.22 -0.54
CA CYS A 169 -6.51 -17.73 -1.39
C CYS A 169 -5.90 -17.13 -2.65
N GLY A 170 -6.41 -17.51 -3.81
CA GLY A 170 -6.10 -16.89 -5.08
C GLY A 170 -7.15 -15.86 -5.47
N MET A 171 -7.09 -15.43 -6.72
CA MET A 171 -8.08 -14.51 -7.30
C MET A 171 -9.44 -15.18 -7.59
N HIS A 172 -9.50 -16.50 -7.52
CA HIS A 172 -10.69 -17.32 -7.80
C HIS A 172 -10.89 -18.37 -6.73
#